data_16c282bcb3bc3c9e9a9e95598acabd77
#
_entry.id   16c282bcb3bc3c9e9a9e95598acabd77
#
_cell.length_a   1.000
_cell.length_b   1.000
_cell.length_c   1.000
_cell.angle_alpha   90.00
_cell.angle_beta   90.00
_cell.angle_gamma   90.00
#
_symmetry.space_group_name_H-M   'P 1'
#
loop_
_entity.id
_entity.type
_entity.pdbx_description
1 polymer ?
#
loop_
_entity_poly.entity_id
_entity_poly.type
_entity_poly.pdbx_seq_one_letter_code
_entity_poly.pdbx_strand_id
1 'polypeptide(L)'
;MTSGQRSPSQVPPRGLDFIELSDHVPLDVFKAVQCGESELGVVPFENSTNGAVVFTLELLADRHHRYPDITVCGEAYLDVSHCLLGRKCARSTTESPVMSGACTPTMSSPDPLKPRTSPLHSLKHIKRILSHPQAFGQCETFLGAYLKGVERIDVSSTSRAAEMAKEDSTGTSAAIASKLAAEIHDIDILAQGIEDREDNTTRFFILRKGTDAVACKTSKTKTLISFTIDHQAPGALASVLQCFQINDLNLTSINSRPTRVVPFQYIFFVEFEGSKLNDQTGTVNKALGALEQYVQNWRWLGSWDDKLGG
;
A
#
# COMPACT_ATOMS: atom_id res chain seq x y z
N MET A 1 24.72 -55.26 11.22
CA MET A 1 23.38 -54.72 11.16
C MET A 1 23.44 -53.27 11.63
N THR A 2 23.64 -52.36 10.72
CA THR A 2 23.82 -50.93 11.00
C THR A 2 22.61 -50.17 10.44
N SER A 3 21.75 -49.69 11.34
CA SER A 3 20.59 -48.86 11.04
C SER A 3 21.03 -47.43 10.79
N GLY A 4 20.99 -47.01 9.52
CA GLY A 4 21.19 -45.62 9.11
C GLY A 4 20.00 -44.75 9.49
N GLN A 5 20.20 -43.80 10.39
CA GLN A 5 19.27 -42.69 10.64
C GLN A 5 19.39 -41.68 9.51
N ARG A 6 18.29 -41.46 8.78
CA ARG A 6 18.17 -40.34 7.85
C ARG A 6 17.85 -39.08 8.65
N SER A 7 18.68 -38.06 8.48
CA SER A 7 18.43 -36.68 8.95
C SER A 7 17.20 -36.09 8.28
N PRO A 8 16.38 -35.27 8.96
CA PRO A 8 15.29 -34.56 8.32
C PRO A 8 15.86 -33.47 7.43
N SER A 9 15.46 -33.49 6.16
CA SER A 9 15.73 -32.45 5.16
C SER A 9 15.14 -31.14 5.61
N GLN A 10 15.96 -30.14 5.83
CA GLN A 10 15.56 -28.75 5.97
C GLN A 10 14.89 -28.29 4.67
N VAL A 11 13.58 -28.08 4.72
CA VAL A 11 12.84 -27.35 3.71
C VAL A 11 13.23 -25.86 3.88
N PRO A 12 13.76 -25.19 2.86
CA PRO A 12 14.01 -23.75 2.96
C PRO A 12 12.69 -23.02 3.15
N PRO A 13 12.65 -21.88 3.87
CA PRO A 13 11.43 -21.09 4.00
C PRO A 13 10.99 -20.67 2.59
N ARG A 14 9.75 -21.01 2.22
CA ARG A 14 9.13 -20.56 1.00
C ARG A 14 9.16 -19.03 1.02
N GLY A 15 9.80 -18.44 0.01
CA GLY A 15 9.81 -17.00 -0.18
C GLY A 15 8.37 -16.48 -0.17
N LEU A 16 8.17 -15.34 0.46
CA LEU A 16 6.92 -14.59 0.35
C LEU A 16 6.68 -14.33 -1.14
N ASP A 17 5.79 -15.09 -1.74
CA ASP A 17 5.27 -14.79 -3.07
C ASP A 17 4.52 -13.45 -2.95
N PHE A 18 5.14 -12.38 -3.45
CA PHE A 18 4.49 -11.09 -3.61
C PHE A 18 3.44 -11.23 -4.71
N ILE A 19 2.22 -11.54 -4.30
CA ILE A 19 1.08 -11.61 -5.20
C ILE A 19 0.77 -10.18 -5.68
N GLU A 20 0.70 -10.01 -6.98
CA GLU A 20 0.35 -8.78 -7.68
C GLU A 20 -0.88 -8.07 -7.09
N LEU A 21 -0.78 -6.75 -6.94
CA LEU A 21 -1.86 -5.86 -6.53
C LEU A 21 -2.94 -5.73 -7.63
N SER A 22 -3.69 -6.79 -7.89
CA SER A 22 -4.98 -6.68 -8.59
C SER A 22 -6.08 -6.42 -7.54
N ASP A 23 -7.22 -5.86 -7.93
CA ASP A 23 -8.36 -5.57 -7.02
C ASP A 23 -8.89 -6.82 -6.28
N HIS A 24 -8.49 -8.03 -6.69
CA HIS A 24 -8.88 -9.30 -6.08
C HIS A 24 -7.95 -9.78 -4.96
N VAL A 25 -6.70 -9.32 -4.93
CA VAL A 25 -5.69 -9.80 -3.96
C VAL A 25 -6.10 -9.58 -2.50
N PRO A 26 -6.59 -8.41 -2.07
CA PRO A 26 -7.02 -8.25 -0.68
C PRO A 26 -8.15 -9.20 -0.29
N LEU A 27 -9.07 -9.53 -1.21
CA LEU A 27 -10.16 -10.47 -0.97
C LEU A 27 -9.64 -11.88 -0.66
N ASP A 28 -8.68 -12.35 -1.43
CA ASP A 28 -8.11 -13.69 -1.26
C ASP A 28 -7.25 -13.77 0.01
N VAL A 29 -6.55 -12.68 0.37
CA VAL A 29 -5.84 -12.57 1.65
C VAL A 29 -6.82 -12.67 2.84
N PHE A 30 -7.93 -11.92 2.81
CA PHE A 30 -8.95 -12.01 3.86
C PHE A 30 -9.55 -13.41 3.99
N LYS A 31 -9.83 -14.09 2.87
CA LYS A 31 -10.31 -15.47 2.86
C LYS A 31 -9.28 -16.44 3.45
N ALA A 32 -8.04 -16.39 2.99
CA ALA A 32 -6.97 -17.29 3.44
C ALA A 32 -6.73 -17.17 4.95
N VAL A 33 -6.71 -15.94 5.49
CA VAL A 33 -6.58 -15.71 6.93
C VAL A 33 -7.82 -16.17 7.69
N GLN A 34 -9.05 -15.86 7.21
CA GLN A 34 -10.30 -16.27 7.87
C GLN A 34 -10.44 -17.78 7.93
N CYS A 35 -10.08 -18.51 6.85
CA CYS A 35 -10.14 -19.98 6.78
C CYS A 35 -8.97 -20.66 7.51
N GLY A 36 -7.95 -19.91 7.92
CA GLY A 36 -6.75 -20.44 8.58
C GLY A 36 -5.75 -21.10 7.61
N GLU A 37 -5.88 -20.84 6.31
CA GLU A 37 -4.91 -21.26 5.29
C GLU A 37 -3.59 -20.49 5.42
N SER A 38 -3.67 -19.25 5.96
CA SER A 38 -2.53 -18.41 6.29
C SER A 38 -2.67 -17.87 7.71
N GLU A 39 -1.58 -17.84 8.47
CA GLU A 39 -1.53 -17.29 9.81
C GLU A 39 -1.62 -15.76 9.80
N LEU A 40 -0.97 -15.14 8.82
CA LEU A 40 -0.92 -13.70 8.62
C LEU A 40 -1.28 -13.35 7.18
N GLY A 41 -1.89 -12.17 7.02
CA GLY A 41 -2.15 -11.57 5.72
C GLY A 41 -1.64 -10.14 5.66
N VAL A 42 -1.17 -9.69 4.50
CA VAL A 42 -0.73 -8.31 4.28
C VAL A 42 -1.61 -7.68 3.22
N VAL A 43 -2.19 -6.52 3.54
CA VAL A 43 -3.07 -5.79 2.62
C VAL A 43 -2.72 -4.31 2.60
N PRO A 44 -2.77 -3.63 1.43
CA PRO A 44 -2.56 -2.19 1.36
C PRO A 44 -3.72 -1.47 2.06
N PHE A 45 -3.41 -0.46 2.86
CA PHE A 45 -4.41 0.32 3.58
C PHE A 45 -4.49 1.77 3.11
N GLU A 46 -3.34 2.41 2.95
CA GLU A 46 -3.25 3.82 2.60
C GLU A 46 -1.97 4.13 1.83
N ASN A 47 -2.05 5.06 0.90
CA ASN A 47 -0.88 5.60 0.21
C ASN A 47 -0.79 7.10 0.48
N SER A 48 0.40 7.61 0.79
CA SER A 48 0.61 9.02 1.17
C SER A 48 0.20 10.02 0.08
N THR A 49 0.15 9.59 -1.18
CA THR A 49 -0.25 10.43 -2.32
C THR A 49 -1.72 10.23 -2.72
N ASN A 50 -2.19 8.98 -2.71
CA ASN A 50 -3.51 8.61 -3.24
C ASN A 50 -4.58 8.42 -2.16
N GLY A 51 -4.19 8.43 -0.87
CA GLY A 51 -5.09 8.25 0.26
C GLY A 51 -5.48 6.80 0.50
N ALA A 52 -6.63 6.60 1.13
CA ALA A 52 -7.09 5.30 1.61
C ALA A 52 -7.42 4.31 0.49
N VAL A 53 -7.02 3.05 0.67
CA VAL A 53 -7.36 1.93 -0.21
C VAL A 53 -8.80 1.49 0.08
N VAL A 54 -9.70 1.94 -0.76
CA VAL A 54 -11.15 1.75 -0.61
C VAL A 54 -11.53 0.28 -0.45
N PHE A 55 -10.92 -0.61 -1.23
CA PHE A 55 -11.25 -2.03 -1.23
C PHE A 55 -10.94 -2.70 0.11
N THR A 56 -9.83 -2.38 0.75
CA THR A 56 -9.48 -2.89 2.09
C THR A 56 -10.48 -2.41 3.14
N LEU A 57 -10.90 -1.13 3.08
CA LEU A 57 -11.95 -0.60 3.97
C LEU A 57 -13.31 -1.31 3.75
N GLU A 58 -13.65 -1.65 2.50
CA GLU A 58 -14.86 -2.43 2.18
C GLU A 58 -14.84 -3.83 2.81
N LEU A 59 -13.68 -4.49 2.83
CA LEU A 59 -13.50 -5.80 3.47
C LEU A 59 -13.53 -5.70 5.00
N LEU A 60 -12.89 -4.67 5.58
CA LEU A 60 -12.94 -4.41 7.02
C LEU A 60 -14.34 -4.02 7.51
N ALA A 61 -15.16 -3.39 6.65
CA ALA A 61 -16.57 -3.09 6.96
C ALA A 61 -17.39 -4.35 7.22
N ASP A 62 -17.02 -5.45 6.60
CA ASP A 62 -17.57 -6.80 6.78
C ASP A 62 -19.11 -6.84 6.96
N ARG A 63 -19.84 -6.16 6.08
CA ARG A 63 -21.30 -5.98 6.16
C ARG A 63 -22.09 -7.29 6.17
N HIS A 64 -21.47 -8.35 5.69
CA HIS A 64 -22.07 -9.68 5.57
C HIS A 64 -21.52 -10.69 6.59
N HIS A 65 -20.73 -10.22 7.58
CA HIS A 65 -20.10 -11.07 8.60
C HIS A 65 -19.32 -12.27 8.02
N ARG A 66 -18.58 -12.03 6.91
CA ARG A 66 -17.76 -13.05 6.26
C ARG A 66 -16.37 -13.17 6.91
N TYR A 67 -15.93 -12.12 7.55
CA TYR A 67 -14.59 -11.98 8.16
C TYR A 67 -14.67 -11.49 9.61
N PRO A 68 -15.55 -12.10 10.45
CA PRO A 68 -15.81 -11.60 11.82
C PRO A 68 -14.58 -11.68 12.70
N ASP A 69 -13.69 -12.65 12.45
CA ASP A 69 -12.53 -12.93 13.29
C ASP A 69 -11.26 -12.20 12.84
N ILE A 70 -11.29 -11.50 11.70
CA ILE A 70 -10.13 -10.77 11.19
C ILE A 70 -9.86 -9.54 12.06
N THR A 71 -8.60 -9.43 12.51
CA THR A 71 -8.07 -8.27 13.23
C THR A 71 -6.75 -7.80 12.62
N VAL A 72 -6.48 -6.50 12.77
CA VAL A 72 -5.18 -5.90 12.43
C VAL A 72 -4.25 -6.10 13.62
N CYS A 73 -3.10 -6.73 13.37
CA CYS A 73 -2.10 -7.02 14.39
C CYS A 73 -0.76 -6.30 14.16
N GLY A 74 -0.66 -5.54 13.08
CA GLY A 74 0.55 -4.79 12.75
C GLY A 74 0.36 -3.92 11.51
N GLU A 75 1.39 -3.15 11.24
CA GLU A 75 1.50 -2.32 10.05
C GLU A 75 2.91 -2.38 9.47
N ALA A 76 3.04 -2.08 8.19
CA ALA A 76 4.31 -1.93 7.50
C ALA A 76 4.22 -0.77 6.52
N TYR A 77 5.33 -0.08 6.32
CA TYR A 77 5.46 1.02 5.38
C TYR A 77 6.45 0.63 4.29
N LEU A 78 6.10 0.91 3.05
CA LEU A 78 6.95 0.64 1.89
C LEU A 78 7.00 1.89 1.02
N ASP A 79 8.21 2.42 0.85
CA ASP A 79 8.43 3.54 -0.05
C ASP A 79 8.27 3.09 -1.50
N VAL A 80 7.49 3.85 -2.24
CA VAL A 80 7.27 3.60 -3.66
C VAL A 80 8.47 4.13 -4.43
N SER A 81 9.24 3.23 -5.02
CA SER A 81 10.36 3.57 -5.89
C SER A 81 10.18 2.89 -7.24
N HIS A 82 10.13 3.70 -8.28
CA HIS A 82 9.96 3.23 -9.65
C HIS A 82 11.27 3.21 -10.42
N CYS A 83 11.46 2.13 -11.16
CA CYS A 83 12.55 1.98 -12.11
C CYS A 83 11.99 1.88 -13.53
N LEU A 84 12.75 2.39 -14.51
CA LEU A 84 12.52 2.06 -15.89
C LEU A 84 13.34 0.80 -16.22
N LEU A 85 12.67 -0.26 -16.60
CA LEU A 85 13.23 -1.57 -16.89
C LEU A 85 13.16 -1.84 -18.38
N GLY A 86 14.18 -2.48 -18.94
CA GLY A 86 14.21 -2.81 -20.36
C GLY A 86 15.55 -3.38 -20.78
N ARG A 87 15.69 -3.79 -22.01
CA ARG A 87 16.99 -4.27 -22.52
C ARG A 87 17.91 -3.09 -22.79
N LYS A 88 19.17 -3.19 -22.37
CA LYS A 88 20.22 -2.23 -22.74
C LYS A 88 20.48 -2.27 -24.24
N CYS A 89 20.67 -1.10 -24.83
CA CYS A 89 21.11 -1.04 -26.22
C CYS A 89 22.54 -1.60 -26.36
N ALA A 90 22.76 -2.56 -27.26
CA ALA A 90 24.07 -3.17 -27.49
C ALA A 90 25.13 -2.18 -28.03
N ARG A 91 24.70 -1.05 -28.59
CA ARG A 91 25.59 0.05 -29.03
C ARG A 91 25.63 1.11 -27.93
N SER A 92 26.60 0.99 -27.04
CA SER A 92 27.00 2.03 -26.10
C SER A 92 27.61 3.21 -26.88
N THR A 93 26.76 4.14 -27.33
CA THR A 93 27.26 5.48 -27.62
C THR A 93 27.30 6.22 -26.28
N THR A 94 28.48 6.74 -25.96
CA THR A 94 28.77 7.60 -24.81
C THR A 94 28.02 8.95 -24.83
N GLU A 95 26.93 9.05 -25.57
CA GLU A 95 26.13 10.26 -25.61
C GLU A 95 25.27 10.34 -24.36
N SER A 96 25.46 11.41 -23.62
CA SER A 96 24.61 11.78 -22.50
C SER A 96 23.14 11.81 -22.95
N PRO A 97 22.20 11.32 -22.14
CA PRO A 97 20.77 11.38 -22.46
C PRO A 97 20.36 12.84 -22.72
N VAL A 98 19.82 13.10 -23.91
CA VAL A 98 19.36 14.44 -24.27
C VAL A 98 17.97 14.63 -23.66
N MET A 99 17.84 15.60 -22.75
CA MET A 99 16.53 16.01 -22.25
C MET A 99 15.69 16.65 -23.36
N SER A 100 14.41 16.32 -23.41
CA SER A 100 13.48 17.02 -24.31
C SER A 100 13.29 18.46 -23.82
N GLY A 101 12.91 19.37 -24.72
CA GLY A 101 12.64 20.78 -24.39
C GLY A 101 11.52 21.02 -23.36
N ALA A 102 10.87 19.94 -22.87
CA ALA A 102 9.84 20.03 -21.82
C ALA A 102 10.35 20.60 -20.50
N CYS A 103 11.66 20.46 -20.21
CA CYS A 103 12.30 21.01 -19.01
C CYS A 103 13.01 22.35 -19.27
N THR A 104 12.80 22.96 -20.44
CA THR A 104 13.36 24.29 -20.74
C THR A 104 12.43 25.38 -20.20
N PRO A 105 12.94 26.36 -19.43
CA PRO A 105 12.13 27.48 -18.96
C PRO A 105 11.48 28.21 -20.14
N THR A 106 10.20 28.53 -20.00
CA THR A 106 9.42 29.32 -20.96
C THR A 106 8.72 30.47 -20.23
N MET A 107 8.19 31.45 -20.97
CA MET A 107 7.43 32.55 -20.33
C MET A 107 6.18 32.06 -19.58
N SER A 108 5.58 30.95 -20.02
CA SER A 108 4.41 30.32 -19.38
C SER A 108 4.80 29.33 -18.27
N SER A 109 6.03 28.87 -18.23
CA SER A 109 6.59 27.99 -17.20
C SER A 109 8.05 28.35 -16.94
N PRO A 110 8.31 29.39 -16.14
CA PRO A 110 9.66 29.90 -15.92
C PRO A 110 10.54 28.92 -15.11
N ASP A 111 9.95 28.06 -14.31
CA ASP A 111 10.63 27.00 -13.54
C ASP A 111 9.96 25.64 -13.77
N PRO A 112 10.22 24.98 -14.91
CA PRO A 112 9.62 23.69 -15.20
C PRO A 112 10.17 22.62 -14.27
N LEU A 113 9.28 21.71 -13.83
CA LEU A 113 9.67 20.55 -13.03
C LEU A 113 10.76 19.75 -13.76
N LYS A 114 11.82 19.42 -13.05
CA LYS A 114 12.91 18.60 -13.55
C LYS A 114 12.78 17.18 -12.99
N PRO A 115 13.11 16.17 -13.80
CA PRO A 115 13.16 14.81 -13.28
C PRO A 115 14.24 14.70 -12.20
N ARG A 116 13.95 13.91 -11.18
CA ARG A 116 14.85 13.67 -10.03
C ARG A 116 16.12 12.92 -10.40
N THR A 117 16.04 12.12 -11.46
CA THR A 117 17.14 11.29 -11.91
C THR A 117 17.31 11.37 -13.43
N SER A 118 18.47 10.93 -13.91
CA SER A 118 18.75 10.77 -15.33
C SER A 118 18.85 9.28 -15.70
N PRO A 119 18.59 8.92 -16.96
CA PRO A 119 18.78 7.56 -17.44
C PRO A 119 20.23 7.08 -17.26
N LEU A 120 20.39 5.82 -16.86
CA LEU A 120 21.69 5.14 -16.75
C LEU A 120 22.23 4.71 -18.12
N HIS A 121 21.34 4.55 -19.09
CA HIS A 121 21.64 4.09 -20.45
C HIS A 121 20.84 4.89 -21.48
N SER A 122 21.25 4.83 -22.76
CA SER A 122 20.51 5.45 -23.86
C SER A 122 19.11 4.83 -23.97
N LEU A 123 18.07 5.69 -24.07
CA LEU A 123 16.67 5.30 -24.23
C LEU A 123 16.16 5.43 -25.67
N LYS A 124 17.03 5.80 -26.66
CA LYS A 124 16.63 6.09 -28.04
C LYS A 124 15.96 4.91 -28.77
N HIS A 125 16.23 3.67 -28.32
CA HIS A 125 15.66 2.46 -28.90
C HIS A 125 14.26 2.14 -28.37
N ILE A 126 13.83 2.76 -27.26
CA ILE A 126 12.53 2.51 -26.63
C ILE A 126 11.43 3.16 -27.46
N LYS A 127 10.44 2.36 -27.87
CA LYS A 127 9.30 2.78 -28.67
C LYS A 127 7.98 2.69 -27.90
N ARG A 128 7.92 1.87 -26.84
CA ARG A 128 6.74 1.70 -26.02
C ARG A 128 7.13 1.44 -24.56
N ILE A 129 6.27 1.91 -23.67
CA ILE A 129 6.42 1.75 -22.23
C ILE A 129 5.16 1.07 -21.70
N LEU A 130 5.35 0.02 -20.91
CA LEU A 130 4.26 -0.73 -20.27
C LEU A 130 4.26 -0.42 -18.79
N SER A 131 3.10 -0.16 -18.20
CA SER A 131 2.92 -0.10 -16.76
C SER A 131 1.45 -0.04 -16.36
N HIS A 132 1.20 -0.09 -15.05
CA HIS A 132 -0.10 0.26 -14.50
C HIS A 132 -0.35 1.79 -14.65
N PRO A 133 -1.57 2.25 -14.95
CA PRO A 133 -1.89 3.68 -15.12
C PRO A 133 -1.43 4.56 -13.97
N GLN A 134 -1.54 4.06 -12.73
CA GLN A 134 -1.10 4.77 -11.54
C GLN A 134 0.41 5.04 -11.52
N ALA A 135 1.23 4.09 -11.96
CA ALA A 135 2.69 4.26 -12.04
C ALA A 135 3.08 5.26 -13.13
N PHE A 136 2.34 5.33 -14.24
CA PHE A 136 2.54 6.37 -15.24
C PHE A 136 2.33 7.76 -14.64
N GLY A 137 1.21 7.97 -13.91
CA GLY A 137 0.90 9.24 -13.25
C GLY A 137 1.90 9.66 -12.17
N GLN A 138 2.68 8.73 -11.65
CA GLN A 138 3.73 8.98 -10.65
C GLN A 138 5.11 9.28 -11.25
N CYS A 139 5.27 9.18 -12.58
CA CYS A 139 6.55 9.34 -13.29
C CYS A 139 6.48 10.34 -14.44
N GLU A 140 5.49 11.21 -14.47
CA GLU A 140 5.21 12.11 -15.60
C GLU A 140 6.38 13.04 -15.93
N THR A 141 7.06 13.56 -14.93
CA THR A 141 8.20 14.48 -15.10
C THR A 141 9.36 13.78 -15.84
N PHE A 142 9.68 12.55 -15.42
CA PHE A 142 10.74 11.76 -16.08
C PHE A 142 10.35 11.36 -17.50
N LEU A 143 9.12 10.88 -17.69
CA LEU A 143 8.62 10.45 -19.00
C LEU A 143 8.55 11.64 -19.97
N GLY A 144 8.10 12.78 -19.52
CA GLY A 144 8.04 14.01 -20.32
C GLY A 144 9.43 14.52 -20.74
N ALA A 145 10.44 14.33 -19.88
CA ALA A 145 11.80 14.76 -20.15
C ALA A 145 12.56 13.84 -21.13
N TYR A 146 12.44 12.52 -20.97
CA TYR A 146 13.32 11.57 -21.66
C TYR A 146 12.62 10.67 -22.69
N LEU A 147 11.29 10.50 -22.56
CA LEU A 147 10.51 9.55 -23.36
C LEU A 147 9.24 10.21 -23.93
N LYS A 148 9.34 11.52 -24.25
CA LYS A 148 8.23 12.28 -24.83
C LYS A 148 7.81 11.68 -26.16
N GLY A 149 6.51 11.37 -26.29
CA GLY A 149 5.91 10.82 -27.51
C GLY A 149 6.13 9.31 -27.70
N VAL A 150 6.76 8.62 -26.76
CA VAL A 150 6.81 7.16 -26.72
C VAL A 150 5.42 6.62 -26.34
N GLU A 151 4.98 5.57 -27.01
CA GLU A 151 3.69 4.92 -26.77
C GLU A 151 3.62 4.39 -25.35
N ARG A 152 2.49 4.63 -24.66
CA ARG A 152 2.20 4.10 -23.32
C ARG A 152 1.13 3.04 -23.42
N ILE A 153 1.37 1.89 -22.83
CA ILE A 153 0.46 0.74 -22.83
C ILE A 153 0.09 0.40 -21.39
N ASP A 154 -1.19 0.52 -21.08
CA ASP A 154 -1.71 0.16 -19.76
C ASP A 154 -1.78 -1.36 -19.61
N VAL A 155 -1.27 -1.84 -18.49
CA VAL A 155 -1.33 -3.25 -18.09
C VAL A 155 -1.85 -3.37 -16.66
N SER A 156 -2.27 -4.57 -16.27
CA SER A 156 -2.93 -4.82 -14.98
C SER A 156 -2.03 -4.58 -13.77
N SER A 157 -0.70 -4.73 -13.92
CA SER A 157 0.27 -4.50 -12.85
C SER A 157 1.65 -4.12 -13.38
N THR A 158 2.47 -3.54 -12.48
CA THR A 158 3.86 -3.18 -12.79
C THR A 158 4.74 -4.42 -12.98
N SER A 159 4.48 -5.52 -12.28
CA SER A 159 5.21 -6.79 -12.44
C SER A 159 4.90 -7.42 -13.80
N ARG A 160 3.62 -7.45 -14.20
CA ARG A 160 3.22 -7.91 -15.53
C ARG A 160 3.88 -7.06 -16.65
N ALA A 161 4.02 -5.76 -16.43
CA ALA A 161 4.74 -4.89 -17.36
C ALA A 161 6.20 -5.31 -17.51
N ALA A 162 6.89 -5.62 -16.41
CA ALA A 162 8.28 -6.08 -16.43
C ALA A 162 8.43 -7.41 -17.20
N GLU A 163 7.53 -8.36 -16.95
CA GLU A 163 7.47 -9.64 -17.66
C GLU A 163 7.31 -9.44 -19.18
N MET A 164 6.32 -8.65 -19.59
CA MET A 164 6.08 -8.35 -21.01
C MET A 164 7.25 -7.64 -21.68
N ALA A 165 7.92 -6.72 -20.97
CA ALA A 165 9.11 -6.04 -21.48
C ALA A 165 10.30 -7.01 -21.64
N LYS A 166 10.44 -8.00 -20.74
CA LYS A 166 11.45 -9.06 -20.86
C LYS A 166 11.19 -9.97 -22.06
N GLU A 167 9.91 -10.34 -22.31
CA GLU A 167 9.48 -11.20 -23.41
C GLU A 167 9.64 -10.53 -24.78
N ASP A 168 9.70 -9.20 -24.85
CA ASP A 168 9.87 -8.49 -26.10
C ASP A 168 11.22 -8.80 -26.77
N SER A 169 11.21 -9.65 -27.77
CA SER A 169 12.42 -10.03 -28.54
C SER A 169 13.06 -8.87 -29.28
N THR A 170 12.29 -7.81 -29.59
CA THR A 170 12.82 -6.64 -30.33
C THR A 170 13.66 -5.73 -29.42
N GLY A 171 13.48 -5.83 -28.09
CA GLY A 171 14.15 -4.99 -27.10
C GLY A 171 13.77 -3.52 -27.17
N THR A 172 12.62 -3.19 -27.79
CA THR A 172 12.13 -1.81 -27.91
C THR A 172 11.08 -1.44 -26.88
N SER A 173 10.68 -2.39 -26.05
CA SER A 173 9.76 -2.17 -24.92
C SER A 173 10.52 -1.90 -23.63
N ALA A 174 9.99 -0.99 -22.83
CA ALA A 174 10.41 -0.76 -21.45
C ALA A 174 9.20 -0.90 -20.50
N ALA A 175 9.46 -1.14 -19.24
CA ALA A 175 8.43 -1.19 -18.21
C ALA A 175 8.75 -0.21 -17.07
N ILE A 176 7.72 0.37 -16.44
CA ILE A 176 7.88 1.01 -15.13
C ILE A 176 7.47 -0.01 -14.07
N ALA A 177 8.43 -0.38 -13.23
CA ALA A 177 8.20 -1.32 -12.14
C ALA A 177 9.21 -1.10 -11.00
N SER A 178 9.11 -1.90 -9.94
CA SER A 178 10.05 -1.85 -8.82
C SER A 178 11.41 -2.44 -9.18
N LYS A 179 12.43 -2.12 -8.37
CA LYS A 179 13.75 -2.78 -8.47
C LYS A 179 13.64 -4.30 -8.27
N LEU A 180 12.77 -4.75 -7.37
CA LEU A 180 12.53 -6.16 -7.13
C LEU A 180 12.01 -6.89 -8.39
N ALA A 181 11.12 -6.24 -9.16
CA ALA A 181 10.64 -6.79 -10.42
C ALA A 181 11.79 -6.98 -11.44
N ALA A 182 12.79 -6.09 -11.44
CA ALA A 182 13.98 -6.26 -12.27
C ALA A 182 14.77 -7.52 -11.91
N GLU A 183 14.90 -7.80 -10.61
CA GLU A 183 15.61 -8.98 -10.10
C GLU A 183 14.84 -10.27 -10.38
N ILE A 184 13.52 -10.28 -10.15
CA ILE A 184 12.66 -11.47 -10.39
C ILE A 184 12.63 -11.86 -11.88
N HIS A 185 12.46 -10.88 -12.76
CA HIS A 185 12.34 -11.11 -14.21
C HIS A 185 13.68 -11.09 -14.93
N ASP A 186 14.79 -10.88 -14.24
CA ASP A 186 16.14 -10.78 -14.82
C ASP A 186 16.16 -9.79 -16.01
N ILE A 187 15.68 -8.56 -15.80
CA ILE A 187 15.63 -7.48 -16.78
C ILE A 187 16.49 -6.31 -16.31
N ASP A 188 17.14 -5.63 -17.27
CA ASP A 188 18.04 -4.52 -16.92
C ASP A 188 17.30 -3.29 -16.42
N ILE A 189 17.93 -2.56 -15.50
CA ILE A 189 17.48 -1.24 -15.02
C ILE A 189 18.09 -0.17 -15.96
N LEU A 190 17.22 0.58 -16.63
CA LEU A 190 17.61 1.68 -17.53
C LEU A 190 17.62 3.04 -16.80
N ALA A 191 16.79 3.21 -15.78
CA ALA A 191 16.79 4.34 -14.85
C ALA A 191 16.19 3.91 -13.53
N GLN A 192 16.59 4.56 -12.42
CA GLN A 192 16.12 4.28 -11.07
C GLN A 192 15.69 5.57 -10.39
N GLY A 193 14.65 5.50 -9.51
CA GLY A 193 14.13 6.67 -8.81
C GLY A 193 13.45 7.64 -9.77
N ILE A 194 12.65 7.13 -10.70
CA ILE A 194 11.99 7.92 -11.75
C ILE A 194 10.65 8.52 -11.31
N GLU A 195 10.18 8.19 -10.11
CA GLU A 195 8.98 8.78 -9.50
C GLU A 195 9.15 10.28 -9.28
N ASP A 196 8.04 11.02 -9.40
CA ASP A 196 8.02 12.49 -9.27
C ASP A 196 8.21 12.96 -7.82
N ARG A 197 7.85 12.09 -6.83
CA ARG A 197 7.89 12.41 -5.39
C ARG A 197 8.71 11.38 -4.61
N GLU A 198 9.54 11.85 -3.67
CA GLU A 198 10.32 11.00 -2.76
C GLU A 198 9.51 10.44 -1.60
N ASP A 199 8.48 11.18 -1.20
CA ASP A 199 7.66 10.93 -0.03
C ASP A 199 6.43 10.07 -0.32
N ASN A 200 6.48 9.29 -1.42
CA ASN A 200 5.41 8.36 -1.76
C ASN A 200 5.61 7.04 -1.04
N THR A 201 4.83 6.82 0.01
CA THR A 201 4.90 5.63 0.85
C THR A 201 3.54 4.95 0.89
N THR A 202 3.51 3.64 0.76
CA THR A 202 2.31 2.83 0.95
C THR A 202 2.34 2.17 2.31
N ARG A 203 1.28 2.36 3.08
CA ARG A 203 1.04 1.71 4.35
C ARG A 203 0.22 0.45 4.15
N PHE A 204 0.67 -0.64 4.74
CA PHE A 204 0.01 -1.94 4.74
C PHE A 204 -0.44 -2.30 6.14
N PHE A 205 -1.58 -2.98 6.25
CA PHE A 205 -1.98 -3.66 7.47
C PHE A 205 -1.58 -5.13 7.42
N ILE A 206 -1.15 -5.64 8.58
CA ILE A 206 -0.92 -7.04 8.82
C ILE A 206 -2.15 -7.58 9.55
N LEU A 207 -2.83 -8.53 8.91
CA LEU A 207 -4.06 -9.15 9.38
C LEU A 207 -3.76 -10.50 10.01
N ARG A 208 -4.56 -10.86 11.02
CA ARG A 208 -4.59 -12.19 11.61
C ARG A 208 -6.01 -12.61 11.95
N LYS A 209 -6.22 -13.89 12.19
CA LYS A 209 -7.46 -14.41 12.75
C LYS A 209 -7.40 -14.41 14.27
N GLY A 210 -8.48 -13.97 14.91
CA GLY A 210 -8.65 -13.97 16.35
C GLY A 210 -8.25 -12.67 17.03
N THR A 211 -8.57 -12.59 18.32
CA THR A 211 -8.37 -11.43 19.18
C THR A 211 -7.21 -11.59 20.14
N ASP A 212 -6.45 -12.69 20.03
CA ASP A 212 -5.33 -12.95 20.93
C ASP A 212 -4.33 -11.80 20.85
N ALA A 213 -4.06 -11.21 21.98
CA ALA A 213 -3.17 -10.08 22.08
C ALA A 213 -1.78 -10.47 21.57
N VAL A 214 -1.36 -9.89 20.46
CA VAL A 214 0.08 -9.73 20.25
C VAL A 214 0.51 -8.69 21.28
N ALA A 215 1.34 -9.10 22.23
CA ALA A 215 1.88 -8.16 23.19
C ALA A 215 2.60 -7.06 22.43
N CYS A 216 2.07 -5.84 22.51
CA CYS A 216 2.74 -4.67 21.94
C CYS A 216 4.12 -4.56 22.61
N LYS A 217 5.17 -4.46 21.80
CA LYS A 217 6.56 -4.43 22.25
C LYS A 217 7.03 -3.01 22.55
N THR A 218 6.31 -2.01 22.04
CA THR A 218 6.65 -0.60 22.16
C THR A 218 5.64 0.16 23.01
N SER A 219 6.05 1.33 23.51
CA SER A 219 5.15 2.25 24.23
C SER A 219 4.22 3.01 23.29
N LYS A 220 4.59 3.12 22.00
CA LYS A 220 3.75 3.75 20.97
C LYS A 220 2.91 2.68 20.28
N THR A 221 1.64 2.78 20.44
CA THR A 221 0.68 1.82 19.88
C THR A 221 -0.48 2.56 19.23
N LYS A 222 -1.16 1.88 18.32
CA LYS A 222 -2.37 2.36 17.64
C LYS A 222 -3.49 1.36 17.81
N THR A 223 -4.71 1.86 17.78
CA THR A 223 -5.93 1.06 17.78
C THR A 223 -6.85 1.51 16.64
N LEU A 224 -7.41 0.57 15.92
CA LEU A 224 -8.44 0.80 14.91
C LEU A 224 -9.78 0.25 15.39
N ILE A 225 -10.81 1.07 15.26
CA ILE A 225 -12.21 0.67 15.48
C ILE A 225 -13.07 1.03 14.27
N SER A 226 -14.20 0.35 14.12
CA SER A 226 -15.29 0.79 13.26
C SER A 226 -16.57 0.97 14.05
N PHE A 227 -17.40 1.94 13.65
CA PHE A 227 -18.68 2.17 14.29
C PHE A 227 -19.72 2.76 13.33
N THR A 228 -20.99 2.64 13.69
CA THR A 228 -22.12 3.32 13.06
C THR A 228 -22.81 4.22 14.05
N ILE A 229 -23.37 5.32 13.56
CA ILE A 229 -24.10 6.31 14.37
C ILE A 229 -25.52 6.47 13.84
N ASP A 230 -26.38 7.06 14.63
CA ASP A 230 -27.66 7.57 14.12
C ASP A 230 -27.40 8.82 13.26
N HIS A 231 -27.55 8.66 11.95
CA HIS A 231 -27.30 9.75 10.97
C HIS A 231 -28.37 10.84 11.02
N GLN A 232 -29.49 10.63 11.71
CA GLN A 232 -30.53 11.64 11.94
C GLN A 232 -30.25 12.46 13.19
N ALA A 233 -29.35 12.03 14.06
CA ALA A 233 -29.00 12.75 15.28
C ALA A 233 -27.95 13.84 15.00
N PRO A 234 -28.27 15.13 15.07
CA PRO A 234 -27.32 16.21 14.87
C PRO A 234 -26.14 16.10 15.87
N GLY A 235 -24.92 16.15 15.35
CA GLY A 235 -23.72 16.12 16.20
C GLY A 235 -23.28 14.72 16.67
N ALA A 236 -23.96 13.62 16.29
CA ALA A 236 -23.61 12.28 16.75
C ALA A 236 -22.14 11.92 16.51
N LEU A 237 -21.58 12.21 15.32
CA LEU A 237 -20.16 12.00 15.05
C LEU A 237 -19.27 12.87 15.94
N ALA A 238 -19.62 14.13 16.16
CA ALA A 238 -18.86 15.04 17.02
C ALA A 238 -18.82 14.53 18.46
N SER A 239 -19.92 13.99 18.99
CA SER A 239 -19.99 13.39 20.33
C SER A 239 -19.09 12.17 20.47
N VAL A 240 -19.02 11.31 19.44
CA VAL A 240 -18.07 10.18 19.42
C VAL A 240 -16.63 10.69 19.42
N LEU A 241 -16.30 11.66 18.57
CA LEU A 241 -14.94 12.23 18.52
C LEU A 241 -14.54 12.94 19.82
N GLN A 242 -15.50 13.55 20.51
CA GLN A 242 -15.28 14.17 21.81
C GLN A 242 -14.87 13.16 22.90
N CYS A 243 -15.31 11.89 22.81
CA CYS A 243 -14.88 10.86 23.74
C CYS A 243 -13.36 10.63 23.71
N PHE A 244 -12.74 10.72 22.53
CA PHE A 244 -11.28 10.64 22.39
C PHE A 244 -10.60 11.89 22.94
N GLN A 245 -11.11 13.08 22.60
CA GLN A 245 -10.57 14.34 23.07
C GLN A 245 -10.56 14.44 24.61
N ILE A 246 -11.66 14.07 25.28
CA ILE A 246 -11.77 14.13 26.75
C ILE A 246 -10.78 13.18 27.42
N ASN A 247 -10.42 12.08 26.76
CA ASN A 247 -9.48 11.09 27.28
C ASN A 247 -8.06 11.29 26.76
N ASP A 248 -7.75 12.45 26.16
CA ASP A 248 -6.42 12.82 25.63
C ASP A 248 -5.86 11.77 24.64
N LEU A 249 -6.73 11.22 23.79
CA LEU A 249 -6.36 10.25 22.75
C LEU A 249 -6.28 10.94 21.39
N ASN A 250 -5.09 10.92 20.80
CA ASN A 250 -4.84 11.51 19.49
C ASN A 250 -5.38 10.60 18.38
N LEU A 251 -6.18 11.18 17.48
CA LEU A 251 -6.68 10.47 16.29
C LEU A 251 -5.65 10.56 15.16
N THR A 252 -5.29 9.42 14.59
CA THR A 252 -4.29 9.33 13.50
C THR A 252 -4.93 9.16 12.14
N SER A 253 -6.14 8.58 12.06
CA SER A 253 -6.88 8.43 10.80
C SER A 253 -8.39 8.37 11.04
N ILE A 254 -9.15 8.92 10.10
CA ILE A 254 -10.60 8.76 10.02
C ILE A 254 -11.01 8.49 8.58
N ASN A 255 -11.76 7.42 8.37
CA ASN A 255 -12.30 7.04 7.08
C ASN A 255 -13.78 6.68 7.22
N SER A 256 -14.53 6.73 6.12
CA SER A 256 -15.92 6.31 6.13
C SER A 256 -16.29 5.50 4.88
N ARG A 257 -17.21 4.55 5.05
CA ARG A 257 -17.78 3.77 3.94
C ARG A 257 -19.31 3.68 4.09
N PRO A 258 -20.09 3.72 3.01
CA PRO A 258 -21.53 3.52 3.08
C PRO A 258 -21.87 2.19 3.74
N THR A 259 -22.89 2.12 4.60
CA THR A 259 -23.35 0.86 5.19
C THR A 259 -23.95 -0.07 4.14
N ARG A 260 -24.52 0.47 3.07
CA ARG A 260 -25.33 -0.23 2.04
C ARG A 260 -26.57 -0.93 2.60
N VAL A 261 -26.94 -0.69 3.84
CA VAL A 261 -28.20 -1.14 4.47
C VAL A 261 -29.24 -0.06 4.36
N VAL A 262 -28.87 1.17 4.74
CA VAL A 262 -29.71 2.36 4.60
C VAL A 262 -28.95 3.37 3.73
N PRO A 263 -29.61 3.99 2.73
CA PRO A 263 -28.98 5.03 1.92
C PRO A 263 -28.44 6.17 2.78
N PHE A 264 -27.23 6.63 2.44
CA PHE A 264 -26.52 7.73 3.11
C PHE A 264 -26.16 7.49 4.59
N GLN A 265 -26.25 6.27 5.07
CA GLN A 265 -25.69 5.86 6.35
C GLN A 265 -24.27 5.33 6.16
N TYR A 266 -23.39 5.61 7.13
CA TYR A 266 -21.96 5.32 7.02
C TYR A 266 -21.44 4.47 8.19
N ILE A 267 -20.48 3.61 7.89
CA ILE A 267 -19.56 3.01 8.85
C ILE A 267 -18.35 3.92 8.90
N PHE A 268 -17.96 4.36 10.08
CA PHE A 268 -16.76 5.13 10.33
C PHE A 268 -15.64 4.20 10.81
N PHE A 269 -14.42 4.44 10.33
CA PHE A 269 -13.21 3.80 10.78
C PHE A 269 -12.35 4.88 11.43
N VAL A 270 -12.01 4.69 12.70
CA VAL A 270 -11.20 5.65 13.45
C VAL A 270 -10.00 4.93 14.00
N GLU A 271 -8.82 5.47 13.69
CA GLU A 271 -7.55 5.04 14.24
C GLU A 271 -7.06 6.09 15.22
N PHE A 272 -6.54 5.65 16.35
CA PHE A 272 -6.04 6.52 17.40
C PHE A 272 -4.87 5.90 18.14
N GLU A 273 -4.07 6.74 18.80
CA GLU A 273 -2.94 6.33 19.62
C GLU A 273 -3.41 5.65 20.89
N GLY A 274 -2.70 4.60 21.29
CA GLY A 274 -3.01 3.77 22.45
C GLY A 274 -3.46 2.36 22.09
N SER A 275 -3.38 1.43 23.04
CA SER A 275 -3.75 0.02 22.87
C SER A 275 -4.92 -0.34 23.77
N LYS A 276 -5.98 -0.90 23.19
CA LYS A 276 -7.10 -1.44 23.98
C LYS A 276 -6.66 -2.59 24.88
N LEU A 277 -5.75 -3.43 24.43
CA LEU A 277 -5.36 -4.66 25.12
C LEU A 277 -4.28 -4.43 26.19
N ASN A 278 -3.47 -3.39 26.02
CA ASN A 278 -2.38 -3.02 26.92
C ASN A 278 -2.56 -1.59 27.45
N ASP A 279 -3.76 -1.29 27.94
CA ASP A 279 -4.17 0.02 28.42
C ASP A 279 -3.80 0.20 29.91
N GLN A 280 -2.52 0.51 30.17
CA GLN A 280 -2.02 0.67 31.55
C GLN A 280 -2.66 1.86 32.28
N THR A 281 -3.07 2.90 31.56
CA THR A 281 -3.68 4.12 32.12
C THR A 281 -5.21 4.00 32.24
N GLY A 282 -5.81 3.07 31.52
CA GLY A 282 -7.26 2.92 31.41
C GLY A 282 -7.93 3.97 30.53
N THR A 283 -7.17 4.85 29.87
CA THR A 283 -7.71 5.95 29.05
C THR A 283 -8.40 5.45 27.77
N VAL A 284 -7.82 4.47 27.10
CA VAL A 284 -8.42 3.86 25.91
C VAL A 284 -9.74 3.18 26.26
N ASN A 285 -9.77 2.34 27.28
CA ASN A 285 -10.98 1.64 27.68
C ASN A 285 -12.06 2.58 28.21
N LYS A 286 -11.69 3.69 28.87
CA LYS A 286 -12.64 4.75 29.26
C LYS A 286 -13.25 5.43 28.04
N ALA A 287 -12.45 5.78 27.04
CA ALA A 287 -12.94 6.40 25.81
C ALA A 287 -13.87 5.45 25.05
N LEU A 288 -13.49 4.16 24.92
CA LEU A 288 -14.32 3.14 24.29
C LEU A 288 -15.64 2.89 25.04
N GLY A 289 -15.63 2.88 26.35
CA GLY A 289 -16.86 2.78 27.15
C GLY A 289 -17.75 4.03 27.01
N ALA A 290 -17.15 5.22 26.93
CA ALA A 290 -17.90 6.46 26.75
C ALA A 290 -18.56 6.57 25.38
N LEU A 291 -17.94 6.06 24.31
CA LEU A 291 -18.51 6.14 22.96
C LEU A 291 -19.76 5.24 22.77
N GLU A 292 -19.93 4.18 23.58
CA GLU A 292 -21.03 3.23 23.43
C GLU A 292 -22.42 3.87 23.49
N GLN A 293 -22.57 4.97 24.23
CA GLN A 293 -23.82 5.71 24.32
C GLN A 293 -24.17 6.54 23.05
N TYR A 294 -23.20 6.75 22.15
CA TYR A 294 -23.36 7.59 20.95
C TYR A 294 -23.37 6.78 19.66
N VAL A 295 -23.02 5.49 19.71
CA VAL A 295 -22.93 4.62 18.53
C VAL A 295 -24.07 3.59 18.53
N GLN A 296 -24.50 3.19 17.34
CA GLN A 296 -25.48 2.10 17.20
C GLN A 296 -24.81 0.73 17.30
N ASN A 297 -23.64 0.61 16.69
CA ASN A 297 -22.79 -0.57 16.74
C ASN A 297 -21.33 -0.14 16.63
N TRP A 298 -20.42 -0.90 17.24
CA TRP A 298 -19.00 -0.72 17.04
C TRP A 298 -18.26 -2.05 17.08
N ARG A 299 -17.11 -2.09 16.45
CA ARG A 299 -16.21 -3.25 16.41
C ARG A 299 -14.78 -2.78 16.61
N TRP A 300 -14.06 -3.43 17.51
CA TRP A 300 -12.62 -3.33 17.60
C TRP A 300 -11.99 -4.15 16.47
N LEU A 301 -11.14 -3.51 15.66
CA LEU A 301 -10.49 -4.09 14.51
C LEU A 301 -9.03 -4.46 14.76
N GLY A 302 -8.45 -4.01 15.90
CA GLY A 302 -7.11 -4.38 16.30
C GLY A 302 -6.36 -3.30 17.06
N SER A 303 -5.27 -3.70 17.72
CA SER A 303 -4.27 -2.80 18.32
C SER A 303 -2.87 -3.37 18.03
N TRP A 304 -1.91 -2.49 17.69
CA TRP A 304 -0.56 -2.89 17.28
C TRP A 304 0.47 -1.81 17.62
N ASP A 305 1.76 -2.17 17.49
CA ASP A 305 2.87 -1.24 17.62
C ASP A 305 2.88 -0.23 16.48
N ASP A 306 2.97 1.07 16.78
CA ASP A 306 3.15 2.13 15.80
C ASP A 306 4.53 1.99 15.13
N LYS A 307 4.53 1.90 13.80
CA LYS A 307 5.75 1.82 12.98
C LYS A 307 6.05 3.11 12.22
N LEU A 308 5.21 4.12 12.34
CA LEU A 308 5.46 5.42 11.72
C LEU A 308 6.56 6.15 12.50
N GLY A 309 7.74 6.34 11.87
CA GLY A 309 8.88 7.04 12.46
C GLY A 309 9.78 6.17 13.35
N GLY A 310 9.76 4.85 13.12
CA GLY A 310 10.69 3.89 13.71
C GLY A 310 11.86 3.57 12.80
#